data_5fa6752456b909119c5893a980507604
#
_entry.id   5fa6752456b909119c5893a980507604
#
_cell.length_a   1.000
_cell.length_b   1.000
_cell.length_c   1.000
_cell.angle_alpha   90.00
_cell.angle_beta   90.00
_cell.angle_gamma   90.00
#
_symmetry.space_group_name_H-M   'P 1'
#
loop_
_entity.id
_entity.type
_entity.pdbx_description
1 polymer ?
#
loop_
_entity_poly.entity_id
_entity_poly.type
_entity_poly.pdbx_seq_one_letter_code
_entity_poly.pdbx_strand_id
1 'polypeptide(L)'
;MRQYETSHLIKAEDLNHHGTLFAARAAAWFVEAAFVAAGCACNTSAGIVCRNLHNLSFQKPVQKGAILRLQARVAAVGQSSFMVVVRGTDALTEELYVEGAVTFVTIDSETGSRRPHQIVLDEAEDEQETEQRMRANQLKEQAMGKPMHMKK
;
A
#
# COMPACT_ATOMS: atom_id res chain seq x y z
N MET A 1 -12.52 -6.57 3.29
CA MET A 1 -12.30 -5.10 3.38
C MET A 1 -12.48 -4.45 2.03
N ARG A 2 -13.01 -3.26 2.04
CA ARG A 2 -13.24 -2.52 0.80
C ARG A 2 -11.93 -2.22 0.09
N GLN A 3 -11.94 -2.38 -1.23
CA GLN A 3 -10.80 -2.09 -2.09
C GLN A 3 -11.03 -0.76 -2.79
N TYR A 4 -9.98 0.05 -2.86
CA TYR A 4 -10.01 1.36 -3.50
C TYR A 4 -9.11 1.32 -4.72
N GLU A 5 -9.54 1.95 -5.80
CA GLU A 5 -8.82 1.94 -7.07
C GLU A 5 -8.49 3.34 -7.54
N THR A 6 -7.31 3.49 -8.09
CA THR A 6 -6.92 4.65 -8.89
C THR A 6 -6.28 4.14 -10.17
N SER A 7 -6.45 4.86 -11.25
CA SER A 7 -5.87 4.46 -12.54
C SER A 7 -5.15 5.62 -13.20
N HIS A 8 -4.05 5.29 -13.89
CA HIS A 8 -3.21 6.28 -14.53
C HIS A 8 -2.89 5.83 -15.95
N LEU A 9 -3.20 6.68 -16.91
CA LEU A 9 -2.73 6.48 -18.28
C LEU A 9 -1.26 6.93 -18.34
N ILE A 10 -0.40 6.05 -18.81
CA ILE A 10 1.04 6.34 -18.86
C ILE A 10 1.33 7.20 -20.08
N LYS A 11 1.75 8.43 -19.82
CA LYS A 11 2.03 9.44 -20.84
C LYS A 11 3.53 9.66 -21.00
N ALA A 12 3.94 10.37 -22.03
CA ALA A 12 5.35 10.65 -22.28
C ALA A 12 6.04 11.31 -21.09
N GLU A 13 5.35 12.17 -20.35
CA GLU A 13 5.90 12.88 -19.19
C GLU A 13 6.15 11.96 -18.00
N ASP A 14 5.59 10.75 -18.02
CA ASP A 14 5.75 9.78 -16.94
C ASP A 14 6.94 8.85 -17.14
N LEU A 15 7.64 8.97 -18.26
CA LEU A 15 8.67 8.02 -18.64
C LEU A 15 10.05 8.42 -18.13
N ASN A 16 10.86 7.39 -17.90
CA ASN A 16 12.26 7.55 -17.58
C ASN A 16 13.09 7.63 -18.87
N HIS A 17 14.43 7.66 -18.72
CA HIS A 17 15.34 7.73 -19.86
C HIS A 17 15.36 6.47 -20.74
N HIS A 18 14.79 5.37 -20.27
CA HIS A 18 14.64 4.13 -21.06
C HIS A 18 13.32 4.08 -21.84
N GLY A 19 12.44 5.06 -21.65
CA GLY A 19 11.14 5.07 -22.32
C GLY A 19 10.07 4.25 -21.65
N THR A 20 10.26 3.89 -20.39
CA THR A 20 9.24 3.19 -19.59
C THR A 20 8.89 4.02 -18.36
N LEU A 21 7.82 3.67 -17.68
CA LEU A 21 7.36 4.40 -16.50
C LEU A 21 8.48 4.58 -15.48
N PHE A 22 8.70 5.83 -15.07
CA PHE A 22 9.72 6.15 -14.07
C PHE A 22 9.34 5.55 -12.72
N ALA A 23 10.24 4.74 -12.17
CA ALA A 23 9.97 4.01 -10.92
C ALA A 23 9.56 4.91 -9.77
N ALA A 24 10.17 6.09 -9.64
CA ALA A 24 9.81 7.01 -8.56
C ALA A 24 8.37 7.53 -8.72
N ARG A 25 7.91 7.71 -9.95
CA ARG A 25 6.53 8.11 -10.20
C ARG A 25 5.57 6.98 -9.82
N ALA A 26 5.89 5.76 -10.22
CA ALA A 26 5.09 4.59 -9.84
C ALA A 26 5.03 4.44 -8.32
N ALA A 27 6.16 4.65 -7.64
CA ALA A 27 6.22 4.58 -6.18
C ALA A 27 5.37 5.67 -5.53
N ALA A 28 5.38 6.89 -6.08
CA ALA A 28 4.54 7.98 -5.57
C ALA A 28 3.06 7.64 -5.69
N TRP A 29 2.63 7.13 -6.83
CA TRP A 29 1.24 6.70 -7.04
C TRP A 29 0.87 5.53 -6.12
N PHE A 30 1.80 4.60 -5.91
CA PHE A 30 1.62 3.48 -5.00
C PHE A 30 1.33 3.96 -3.58
N VAL A 31 2.16 4.86 -3.07
CA VAL A 31 1.98 5.41 -1.73
C VAL A 31 0.68 6.20 -1.63
N GLU A 32 0.36 6.99 -2.65
CA GLU A 32 -0.88 7.75 -2.67
C GLU A 32 -2.11 6.83 -2.64
N ALA A 33 -2.09 5.76 -3.43
CA ALA A 33 -3.18 4.77 -3.42
C ALA A 33 -3.36 4.16 -2.02
N ALA A 34 -2.24 3.87 -1.35
CA ALA A 34 -2.28 3.36 0.01
C ALA A 34 -2.90 4.36 0.98
N PHE A 35 -2.55 5.65 0.84
CA PHE A 35 -3.12 6.71 1.68
C PHE A 35 -4.62 6.88 1.44
N VAL A 36 -5.08 6.74 0.21
CA VAL A 36 -6.51 6.80 -0.10
C VAL A 36 -7.25 5.69 0.66
N ALA A 37 -6.76 4.47 0.58
CA ALA A 37 -7.36 3.36 1.30
C ALA A 37 -7.31 3.58 2.82
N ALA A 38 -6.18 4.07 3.32
CA ALA A 38 -6.01 4.35 4.75
C ALA A 38 -7.00 5.41 5.24
N GLY A 39 -7.08 6.53 4.51
CA GLY A 39 -7.98 7.62 4.88
C GLY A 39 -9.45 7.21 4.85
N CYS A 40 -9.82 6.45 3.84
CA CYS A 40 -11.20 5.95 3.74
C CYS A 40 -11.52 4.95 4.86
N ALA A 41 -10.58 4.08 5.21
CA ALA A 41 -10.78 3.12 6.28
C ALA A 41 -10.89 3.79 7.66
N CYS A 42 -10.13 4.87 7.87
CA CYS A 42 -10.17 5.64 9.12
C CYS A 42 -11.26 6.71 9.12
N ASN A 43 -11.91 6.92 7.99
CA ASN A 43 -12.90 7.98 7.79
C ASN A 43 -12.33 9.37 8.09
N THR A 44 -11.02 9.55 7.91
CA THR A 44 -10.32 10.82 8.04
C THR A 44 -8.93 10.67 7.46
N SER A 45 -8.39 11.73 6.87
CA SER A 45 -7.00 11.73 6.43
C SER A 45 -6.06 12.34 7.49
N ALA A 46 -6.62 12.90 8.56
CA ALA A 46 -5.83 13.53 9.60
C ALA A 46 -5.22 12.47 10.53
N GLY A 47 -3.97 12.70 10.94
CA GLY A 47 -3.31 11.85 11.92
C GLY A 47 -2.93 10.48 11.41
N ILE A 48 -2.79 10.31 10.10
CA ILE A 48 -2.33 9.07 9.49
C ILE A 48 -0.92 9.29 8.96
N VAL A 49 0.02 8.51 9.46
CA VAL A 49 1.43 8.66 9.10
C VAL A 49 1.96 7.38 8.47
N CYS A 50 2.57 7.52 7.30
CA CYS A 50 3.25 6.41 6.65
C CYS A 50 4.50 6.07 7.44
N ARG A 51 4.60 4.83 7.90
CA ARG A 51 5.73 4.37 8.70
C ARG A 51 6.74 3.56 7.93
N ASN A 52 6.27 2.63 7.12
CA ASN A 52 7.13 1.72 6.37
C ASN A 52 6.53 1.33 5.04
N LEU A 53 7.39 1.18 4.05
CA LEU A 53 7.06 0.51 2.80
C LEU A 53 7.65 -0.90 2.86
N HIS A 54 6.84 -1.91 2.54
CA HIS A 54 7.26 -3.29 2.60
C HIS A 54 7.23 -3.92 1.20
N ASN A 55 8.35 -4.51 0.82
CA ASN A 55 8.43 -5.34 -0.38
C ASN A 55 7.86 -4.68 -1.64
N LEU A 56 8.05 -3.38 -1.77
CA LEU A 56 7.67 -2.68 -3.00
C LEU A 56 8.52 -3.23 -4.13
N SER A 57 7.89 -3.94 -5.04
CA SER A 57 8.60 -4.61 -6.11
C SER A 57 7.99 -4.27 -7.46
N PHE A 58 8.86 -4.02 -8.43
CA PHE A 58 8.48 -3.71 -9.80
C PHE A 58 8.69 -4.98 -10.62
N GLN A 59 7.59 -5.59 -11.07
CA GLN A 59 7.62 -6.89 -11.70
C GLN A 59 8.06 -6.81 -13.16
N LYS A 60 7.70 -5.74 -13.85
CA LYS A 60 8.06 -5.55 -15.25
C LYS A 60 7.94 -4.08 -15.63
N PRO A 61 8.66 -3.64 -16.67
CA PRO A 61 8.54 -2.27 -17.16
C PRO A 61 7.15 -1.96 -17.68
N VAL A 62 6.68 -0.74 -17.43
CA VAL A 62 5.37 -0.28 -17.88
C VAL A 62 5.57 0.65 -19.08
N GLN A 63 4.90 0.34 -20.19
CA GLN A 63 5.09 1.06 -21.45
C GLN A 63 4.18 2.29 -21.53
N LYS A 64 4.58 3.25 -22.35
CA LYS A 64 3.72 4.38 -22.69
C LYS A 64 2.42 3.86 -23.30
N GLY A 65 1.30 4.44 -22.89
CA GLY A 65 -0.01 4.02 -23.36
C GLY A 65 -0.67 2.94 -22.52
N ALA A 66 0.07 2.32 -21.61
CA ALA A 66 -0.52 1.38 -20.65
C ALA A 66 -1.43 2.13 -19.69
N ILE A 67 -2.36 1.40 -19.08
CA ILE A 67 -3.23 1.94 -18.03
C ILE A 67 -2.89 1.18 -16.75
N LEU A 68 -2.21 1.85 -15.84
CA LEU A 68 -1.83 1.27 -14.56
C LEU A 68 -2.97 1.45 -13.58
N ARG A 69 -3.54 0.33 -13.12
CA ARG A 69 -4.62 0.33 -12.14
C ARG A 69 -4.05 -0.09 -10.80
N LEU A 70 -4.16 0.80 -9.82
CA LEU A 70 -3.70 0.53 -8.46
C LEU A 70 -4.91 0.20 -7.60
N GLN A 71 -4.84 -0.93 -6.92
CA GLN A 71 -5.88 -1.40 -6.02
C GLN A 71 -5.30 -1.54 -4.62
N ALA A 72 -5.93 -0.93 -3.64
CA ALA A 72 -5.42 -0.86 -2.28
C ALA A 72 -6.52 -1.18 -1.28
N ARG A 73 -6.17 -1.96 -0.25
CA ARG A 73 -7.09 -2.25 0.85
C ARG A 73 -6.33 -2.61 2.12
N VAL A 74 -6.97 -2.38 3.26
CA VAL A 74 -6.41 -2.76 4.55
C VAL A 74 -6.38 -4.28 4.66
N ALA A 75 -5.23 -4.82 5.09
CA ALA A 75 -5.02 -6.27 5.15
C ALA A 75 -4.59 -6.77 6.53
N ALA A 76 -4.11 -5.88 7.41
CA ALA A 76 -3.75 -6.26 8.77
C ALA A 76 -3.94 -5.05 9.69
N VAL A 77 -4.27 -5.30 10.94
CA VAL A 77 -4.50 -4.23 11.91
C VAL A 77 -3.80 -4.53 13.23
N GLY A 78 -3.24 -3.49 13.83
CA GLY A 78 -2.84 -3.46 15.23
C GLY A 78 -3.74 -2.49 15.96
N GLN A 79 -3.34 -2.02 17.11
CA GLN A 79 -4.15 -1.07 17.87
C GLN A 79 -4.07 0.35 17.32
N SER A 80 -2.87 0.84 17.07
CA SER A 80 -2.62 2.18 16.50
C SER A 80 -1.84 2.10 15.20
N SER A 81 -1.79 0.93 14.58
CA SER A 81 -1.15 0.71 13.29
C SER A 81 -2.01 -0.20 12.45
N PHE A 82 -1.84 -0.11 11.14
CA PHE A 82 -2.49 -1.01 10.20
C PHE A 82 -1.69 -1.05 8.92
N MET A 83 -1.90 -2.08 8.14
CA MET A 83 -1.16 -2.30 6.91
C MET A 83 -2.12 -2.32 5.72
N VAL A 84 -1.77 -1.58 4.69
CA VAL A 84 -2.50 -1.54 3.43
C VAL A 84 -1.67 -2.27 2.38
N VAL A 85 -2.29 -3.19 1.68
CA VAL A 85 -1.66 -3.85 0.53
C VAL A 85 -2.08 -3.13 -0.74
N VAL A 86 -1.13 -2.97 -1.66
CA VAL A 86 -1.38 -2.30 -2.93
C VAL A 86 -0.88 -3.18 -4.06
N ARG A 87 -1.68 -3.27 -5.09
CA ARG A 87 -1.38 -4.07 -6.26
C ARG A 87 -1.64 -3.23 -7.50
N GLY A 88 -0.65 -3.12 -8.36
CA GLY A 88 -0.76 -2.38 -9.62
C GLY A 88 -0.73 -3.32 -10.80
N THR A 89 -1.79 -3.32 -11.58
CA THR A 89 -1.93 -4.18 -12.75
C THR A 89 -2.23 -3.36 -13.98
N ASP A 90 -2.04 -3.98 -15.14
CA ASP A 90 -2.52 -3.41 -16.40
C ASP A 90 -4.04 -3.56 -16.42
N ALA A 91 -4.74 -2.45 -16.61
CA ALA A 91 -6.20 -2.47 -16.61
C ALA A 91 -6.78 -3.26 -17.80
N LEU A 92 -5.99 -3.44 -18.85
CA LEU A 92 -6.44 -4.13 -20.06
C LEU A 92 -6.09 -5.62 -20.06
N THR A 93 -4.92 -6.00 -19.52
CA THR A 93 -4.41 -7.38 -19.59
C THR A 93 -4.38 -8.09 -18.25
N GLU A 94 -4.56 -7.36 -17.15
CA GLU A 94 -4.47 -7.86 -15.78
C GLU A 94 -3.05 -8.28 -15.38
N GLU A 95 -2.04 -7.99 -16.18
CA GLU A 95 -0.66 -8.29 -15.81
C GLU A 95 -0.22 -7.49 -14.60
N LEU A 96 0.52 -8.12 -13.71
CA LEU A 96 1.04 -7.48 -12.51
C LEU A 96 2.28 -6.64 -12.85
N TYR A 97 2.24 -5.37 -12.51
CA TYR A 97 3.36 -4.45 -12.71
C TYR A 97 4.10 -4.13 -11.41
N VAL A 98 3.36 -3.90 -10.34
CA VAL A 98 3.94 -3.47 -9.07
C VAL A 98 3.08 -3.95 -7.93
N GLU A 99 3.71 -4.30 -6.81
CA GLU A 99 2.98 -4.67 -5.60
C GLU A 99 3.81 -4.39 -4.36
N GLY A 100 3.15 -4.31 -3.24
CA GLY A 100 3.80 -4.08 -1.97
C GLY A 100 2.78 -3.77 -0.89
N ALA A 101 3.27 -3.34 0.26
CA ALA A 101 2.43 -2.98 1.38
C ALA A 101 2.97 -1.74 2.08
N VAL A 102 2.10 -1.05 2.79
CA VAL A 102 2.46 0.16 3.53
C VAL A 102 1.90 0.04 4.94
N THR A 103 2.75 0.25 5.93
CA THR A 103 2.31 0.35 7.32
C THR A 103 2.05 1.80 7.66
N PHE A 104 0.86 2.06 8.19
CA PHE A 104 0.47 3.37 8.71
C PHE A 104 0.33 3.29 10.22
N VAL A 105 0.58 4.41 10.88
CA VAL A 105 0.25 4.57 12.29
C VAL A 105 -0.70 5.75 12.43
N THR A 106 -1.58 5.67 13.42
CA THR A 106 -2.51 6.77 13.70
C THR A 106 -2.04 7.52 14.94
N ILE A 107 -2.04 8.83 14.81
CA ILE A 107 -1.59 9.72 15.87
C ILE A 107 -2.62 10.82 16.09
N ASP A 108 -2.58 11.42 17.25
CA ASP A 108 -3.26 12.65 17.54
C ASP A 108 -2.44 13.78 16.90
N SER A 109 -3.05 14.55 16.00
CA SER A 109 -2.31 15.57 15.26
C SER A 109 -1.82 16.71 16.13
N GLU A 110 -2.42 16.94 17.29
CA GLU A 110 -2.01 18.01 18.19
C GLU A 110 -0.84 17.60 19.08
N THR A 111 -0.89 16.38 19.62
CA THR A 111 0.10 15.91 20.59
C THR A 111 1.17 15.03 19.96
N GLY A 112 0.91 14.46 18.79
CA GLY A 112 1.80 13.49 18.18
C GLY A 112 1.77 12.11 18.83
N SER A 113 0.93 11.92 19.83
CA SER A 113 0.80 10.64 20.52
C SER A 113 0.00 9.65 19.68
N ARG A 114 0.31 8.38 19.80
CA ARG A 114 -0.45 7.33 19.12
C ARG A 114 -1.89 7.29 19.61
N ARG A 115 -2.82 7.00 18.72
CA ARG A 115 -4.21 6.79 19.06
C ARG A 115 -4.76 5.58 18.32
N PRO A 116 -5.76 4.88 18.88
CA PRO A 116 -6.39 3.76 18.18
C PRO A 116 -7.10 4.22 16.92
N HIS A 117 -7.06 3.40 15.88
CA HIS A 117 -7.68 3.72 14.59
C HIS A 117 -9.11 3.24 14.44
N GLN A 118 -9.52 2.28 15.26
CA GLN A 118 -10.88 1.71 15.26
C GLN A 118 -11.24 0.91 13.99
N ILE A 119 -10.27 0.59 13.15
CA ILE A 119 -10.51 -0.25 11.99
C ILE A 119 -10.69 -1.70 12.45
N VAL A 120 -11.76 -2.34 11.98
CA VAL A 120 -12.02 -3.75 12.25
C VAL A 120 -12.06 -4.48 10.92
N LEU A 121 -11.28 -5.55 10.81
CA LEU A 121 -11.30 -6.37 9.61
C LEU A 121 -12.60 -7.18 9.57
N ASP A 122 -13.26 -7.15 8.42
CA ASP A 122 -14.39 -8.02 8.14
C ASP A 122 -13.87 -9.35 7.56
N GLU A 123 -14.78 -10.19 7.08
CA GLU A 123 -14.37 -11.43 6.43
C GLU A 123 -13.75 -11.15 5.06
N ALA A 124 -12.71 -11.91 4.72
CA ALA A 124 -12.10 -11.81 3.40
C ALA A 124 -13.09 -12.27 2.34
N GLU A 125 -13.18 -11.52 1.25
CA GLU A 125 -14.14 -11.80 0.18
C GLU A 125 -13.74 -12.98 -0.71
N ASP A 126 -12.44 -13.18 -0.90
CA ASP A 126 -11.93 -14.19 -1.82
C ASP A 126 -10.55 -14.68 -1.41
N GLU A 127 -9.99 -15.60 -2.20
CA GLU A 127 -8.68 -16.17 -1.93
C GLU A 127 -7.57 -15.12 -2.04
N GLN A 128 -7.69 -14.17 -2.94
CA GLN A 128 -6.69 -13.13 -3.10
C GLN A 128 -6.58 -12.29 -1.83
N GLU A 129 -7.72 -11.92 -1.26
CA GLU A 129 -7.72 -11.16 -0.01
C GLU A 129 -7.19 -11.99 1.15
N THR A 130 -7.55 -13.26 1.22
CA THR A 130 -7.03 -14.17 2.24
C THR A 130 -5.50 -14.25 2.16
N GLU A 131 -4.96 -14.39 0.97
CA GLU A 131 -3.52 -14.46 0.76
C GLU A 131 -2.84 -13.13 1.12
N GLN A 132 -3.45 -12.01 0.75
CA GLN A 132 -2.93 -10.70 1.10
C GLN A 132 -2.86 -10.51 2.62
N ARG A 133 -3.90 -10.96 3.34
CA ARG A 133 -3.92 -10.89 4.80
C ARG A 133 -2.84 -11.77 5.43
N MET A 134 -2.63 -12.94 4.89
CA MET A 134 -1.56 -13.83 5.37
C MET A 134 -0.19 -13.18 5.22
N ARG A 135 0.08 -12.61 4.06
CA ARG A 135 1.36 -11.93 3.81
C ARG A 135 1.53 -10.71 4.69
N ALA A 136 0.47 -9.93 4.86
CA ALA A 136 0.51 -8.75 5.71
C ALA A 136 0.76 -9.12 7.16
N ASN A 137 0.14 -10.17 7.65
CA ASN A 137 0.37 -10.64 9.02
C ASN A 137 1.77 -11.19 9.20
N GLN A 138 2.34 -11.84 8.20
CA GLN A 138 3.73 -12.29 8.25
C GLN A 138 4.69 -11.10 8.35
N LEU A 139 4.46 -10.06 7.57
CA LEU A 139 5.25 -8.84 7.64
C LEU A 139 5.13 -8.17 8.99
N LYS A 140 3.93 -8.14 9.54
CA LYS A 140 3.66 -7.58 10.86
C LYS A 140 4.42 -8.35 11.94
N GLU A 141 4.39 -9.67 11.90
CA GLU A 141 5.10 -10.52 12.85
C GLU A 141 6.61 -10.33 12.74
N GLN A 142 7.14 -10.26 11.54
CA GLN A 142 8.56 -10.03 11.32
C GLN A 142 9.01 -8.70 11.91
N ALA A 143 8.21 -7.66 11.71
CA ALA A 143 8.52 -6.34 12.26
C ALA A 143 8.50 -6.35 13.80
N MET A 144 7.53 -7.02 14.39
CA MET A 144 7.41 -7.11 15.85
C MET A 144 8.43 -8.06 16.46
N GLY A 145 8.75 -9.14 15.74
CA GLY A 145 9.70 -10.14 16.20
C GLY A 145 11.15 -9.77 15.99
N LYS A 146 11.42 -8.62 15.38
CA LYS A 146 12.78 -8.22 15.08
C LYS A 146 13.51 -7.83 16.35
N PRO A 147 14.59 -8.54 16.71
CA PRO A 147 15.23 -8.30 18.00
C PRO A 147 15.91 -6.95 18.05
N MET A 148 15.91 -6.36 19.22
CA MET A 148 16.57 -5.08 19.46
C MET A 148 18.09 -5.16 19.33
N HIS A 149 18.66 -6.32 19.47
CA HIS A 149 20.10 -6.50 19.33
C HIS A 149 20.62 -6.21 17.93
N MET A 150 19.75 -6.09 16.98
CA MET A 150 20.13 -5.77 15.59
C MET A 150 20.89 -4.47 15.47
N LYS A 151 20.81 -3.63 16.45
CA LYS A 151 21.42 -2.30 16.39
C LYS A 151 22.85 -2.23 16.84
N LYS A 152 23.47 -3.30 17.14
CA LYS A 152 24.84 -3.19 17.53
C LYS A 152 25.78 -2.92 16.38
#